data_e52164af08f24377764fb233fbb9a611
#
_entry.id   e52164af08f24377764fb233fbb9a611
#
_cell.length_a   1.000
_cell.length_b   1.000
_cell.length_c   1.000
_cell.angle_alpha   90.00
_cell.angle_beta   90.00
_cell.angle_gamma   90.00
#
_symmetry.space_group_name_H-M   'P 1'
#
loop_
_entity.id
_entity.type
_entity.pdbx_description
1 polymer ?
#
loop_
_entity_poly.entity_id
_entity_poly.type
_entity_poly.pdbx_seq_one_letter_code
_entity_poly.pdbx_strand_id
1 'polypeptide(L)'
;MRKCSHDNGKLHTNLIKPILMTTEKTRYNDEELEEFKVIIKEKLALAKRDYEQMMRVLMNQDGNDVDDTSPTYKILEEGSATQSKEELIQLAGRQQKFINGLEAALVRIENKTYGIDRITGKLIPKERLRAVPHATLSVESKQNRKR
;
A
#
# COMPACT_ATOMS: atom_id res chain seq x y z
N MET A 1 -42.14 -53.51 -39.27
CA MET A 1 -42.11 -52.06 -38.99
C MET A 1 -41.25 -51.79 -37.80
N ARG A 2 -40.12 -51.38 -38.07
CA ARG A 2 -39.14 -51.09 -37.02
C ARG A 2 -39.19 -49.62 -36.73
N LYS A 3 -39.69 -49.30 -35.58
CA LYS A 3 -39.53 -47.99 -35.05
C LYS A 3 -38.04 -47.85 -34.70
N CYS A 4 -37.37 -47.10 -35.49
CA CYS A 4 -36.12 -46.57 -35.05
C CYS A 4 -36.43 -45.66 -33.86
N SER A 5 -36.27 -46.22 -32.70
CA SER A 5 -36.10 -45.37 -31.55
C SER A 5 -34.88 -44.54 -31.84
N HIS A 6 -35.13 -43.33 -32.28
CA HIS A 6 -34.15 -42.30 -32.17
C HIS A 6 -33.96 -42.11 -30.70
N ASP A 7 -33.06 -42.87 -30.22
CA ASP A 7 -32.36 -42.49 -29.07
C ASP A 7 -31.68 -41.21 -29.48
N ASN A 8 -32.39 -40.13 -29.28
CA ASN A 8 -31.78 -38.84 -29.21
C ASN A 8 -30.77 -38.99 -28.11
N GLY A 9 -29.60 -39.38 -28.53
CA GLY A 9 -28.44 -39.16 -27.73
C GLY A 9 -28.63 -37.77 -27.23
N LYS A 10 -29.14 -37.67 -26.05
CA LYS A 10 -29.02 -36.47 -25.29
C LYS A 10 -27.58 -36.17 -25.41
N LEU A 11 -27.31 -35.32 -26.35
CA LEU A 11 -26.16 -34.51 -26.24
C LEU A 11 -26.19 -34.07 -24.80
N HIS A 12 -25.54 -34.84 -24.00
CA HIS A 12 -24.91 -34.25 -22.89
C HIS A 12 -23.99 -33.23 -23.53
N THR A 13 -24.57 -32.17 -24.01
CA THR A 13 -23.95 -30.90 -23.81
C THR A 13 -23.73 -30.92 -22.34
N ASN A 14 -22.77 -31.71 -21.98
CA ASN A 14 -22.03 -31.34 -20.86
C ASN A 14 -21.80 -29.90 -21.13
N LEU A 15 -22.66 -29.25 -20.62
CA LEU A 15 -22.34 -28.02 -19.99
C LEU A 15 -21.11 -28.36 -19.19
N ILE A 16 -20.06 -28.47 -19.90
CA ILE A 16 -18.86 -27.83 -19.47
C ILE A 16 -19.41 -26.47 -19.25
N LYS A 17 -20.01 -26.29 -18.10
CA LYS A 17 -20.15 -24.98 -17.51
C LYS A 17 -18.83 -24.37 -17.84
N PRO A 18 -18.78 -23.40 -18.78
CA PRO A 18 -17.50 -22.85 -19.06
C PRO A 18 -16.99 -22.69 -17.69
N ILE A 19 -16.04 -23.55 -17.34
CA ILE A 19 -15.37 -23.39 -16.09
C ILE A 19 -15.24 -21.93 -16.14
N LEU A 20 -16.14 -21.28 -15.42
CA LEU A 20 -16.02 -19.87 -15.25
C LEU A 20 -14.59 -19.84 -14.84
N MET A 21 -13.76 -19.66 -15.85
CA MET A 21 -12.50 -19.10 -15.57
C MET A 21 -12.95 -17.83 -14.89
N THR A 22 -13.22 -17.97 -13.62
CA THR A 22 -12.97 -16.91 -12.73
C THR A 22 -11.56 -16.59 -13.12
N THR A 23 -11.48 -15.77 -14.16
CA THR A 23 -10.25 -15.13 -14.54
C THR A 23 -9.86 -14.50 -13.24
N GLU A 24 -9.10 -15.28 -12.45
CA GLU A 24 -8.60 -14.79 -11.19
C GLU A 24 -7.96 -13.49 -11.59
N LYS A 25 -8.59 -12.42 -11.20
CA LYS A 25 -8.23 -11.08 -11.62
C LYS A 25 -6.76 -10.92 -11.29
N THR A 26 -5.93 -10.99 -12.28
CA THR A 26 -4.47 -10.98 -12.10
C THR A 26 -3.92 -9.60 -11.85
N ARG A 27 -4.73 -8.57 -12.15
CA ARG A 27 -4.39 -7.16 -11.92
C ARG A 27 -5.65 -6.33 -11.69
N TYR A 28 -5.49 -5.19 -11.07
CA TYR A 28 -6.54 -4.21 -10.90
C TYR A 28 -6.85 -3.49 -12.22
N ASN A 29 -8.11 -3.12 -12.41
CA ASN A 29 -8.55 -2.31 -13.54
C ASN A 29 -8.00 -0.88 -13.43
N ASP A 30 -7.95 -0.17 -14.56
CA ASP A 30 -7.44 1.20 -14.60
C ASP A 30 -8.26 2.15 -13.71
N GLU A 31 -9.58 1.96 -13.58
CA GLU A 31 -10.44 2.70 -12.66
C GLU A 31 -10.07 2.48 -11.19
N GLU A 32 -9.83 1.26 -10.82
CA GLU A 32 -9.39 0.89 -9.46
C GLU A 32 -7.99 1.43 -9.16
N LEU A 33 -7.10 1.43 -10.15
CA LEU A 33 -5.77 2.01 -10.03
C LEU A 33 -5.82 3.53 -9.84
N GLU A 34 -6.73 4.22 -10.51
CA GLU A 34 -6.93 5.66 -10.30
C GLU A 34 -7.48 5.96 -8.90
N GLU A 35 -8.41 5.15 -8.38
CA GLU A 35 -8.88 5.26 -6.99
C GLU A 35 -7.71 5.17 -6.00
N PHE A 36 -6.88 4.16 -6.14
CA PHE A 36 -5.70 4.00 -5.29
C PHE A 36 -4.67 5.12 -5.47
N LYS A 37 -4.51 5.61 -6.67
CA LYS A 37 -3.61 6.72 -6.98
C LYS A 37 -3.99 8.00 -6.23
N VAL A 38 -5.28 8.31 -6.15
CA VAL A 38 -5.77 9.46 -5.37
C VAL A 38 -5.45 9.28 -3.89
N ILE A 39 -5.77 8.12 -3.32
CA ILE A 39 -5.50 7.79 -1.91
C ILE A 39 -4.00 7.92 -1.59
N ILE A 40 -3.16 7.39 -2.47
CA ILE A 40 -1.70 7.43 -2.29
C ILE A 40 -1.17 8.86 -2.36
N LYS A 41 -1.66 9.67 -3.30
CA LYS A 41 -1.26 11.07 -3.43
C LYS A 41 -1.62 11.90 -2.19
N GLU A 42 -2.82 11.71 -1.64
CA GLU A 42 -3.25 12.37 -0.41
C GLU A 42 -2.35 11.99 0.78
N LYS A 43 -2.12 10.70 0.97
CA LYS A 43 -1.23 10.21 2.03
C LYS A 43 0.22 10.66 1.84
N LEU A 44 0.68 10.72 0.61
CA LEU A 44 2.03 11.22 0.30
C LEU A 44 2.19 12.70 0.64
N ALA A 45 1.19 13.53 0.31
CA ALA A 45 1.20 14.94 0.64
C ALA A 45 1.24 15.17 2.16
N LEU A 46 0.45 14.43 2.93
CA LEU A 46 0.48 14.48 4.39
C LEU A 46 1.84 14.03 4.94
N ALA A 47 2.33 12.90 4.46
CA ALA A 47 3.61 12.35 4.91
C ALA A 47 4.79 13.32 4.64
N LYS A 48 4.78 14.00 3.51
CA LYS A 48 5.80 15.03 3.19
C LYS A 48 5.72 16.22 4.13
N ARG A 49 4.53 16.71 4.45
CA ARG A 49 4.34 17.79 5.42
C ARG A 49 4.86 17.41 6.81
N ASP A 50 4.51 16.24 7.28
CA ASP A 50 4.97 15.74 8.58
C ASP A 50 6.49 15.63 8.62
N TYR A 51 7.09 15.10 7.56
CA TYR A 51 8.53 15.01 7.43
C TYR A 51 9.21 16.39 7.45
N GLU A 52 8.68 17.36 6.70
CA GLU A 52 9.20 18.73 6.69
C GLU A 52 9.11 19.39 8.07
N GLN A 53 8.03 19.17 8.81
CA GLN A 53 7.90 19.66 10.18
C GLN A 53 8.95 19.06 11.11
N MET A 54 9.16 17.73 11.03
CA MET A 54 10.21 17.06 11.80
C MET A 54 11.59 17.61 11.48
N MET A 55 11.88 17.84 10.20
CA MET A 55 13.16 18.41 9.77
C MET A 55 13.36 19.85 10.24
N ARG A 56 12.32 20.66 10.23
CA ARG A 56 12.37 22.04 10.79
C ARG A 56 12.70 22.01 12.27
N VAL A 57 12.06 21.13 13.04
CA VAL A 57 12.34 20.98 14.47
C VAL A 57 13.78 20.56 14.70
N LEU A 58 14.31 19.61 13.93
CA LEU A 58 15.70 19.17 14.02
C LEU A 58 16.68 20.29 13.68
N MET A 59 16.44 21.07 12.63
CA MET A 59 17.29 22.17 12.22
C MET A 59 17.26 23.34 13.23
N ASN A 60 16.11 23.62 13.81
CA ASN A 60 15.98 24.68 14.82
C ASN A 60 16.66 24.34 16.16
N GLN A 61 16.85 23.06 16.44
CA GLN A 61 17.62 22.63 17.62
C GLN A 61 19.12 22.86 17.45
N ASP A 62 19.63 22.87 16.24
CA ASP A 62 21.03 23.16 15.94
C ASP A 62 21.31 24.65 15.74
N GLY A 63 20.29 25.48 15.52
CA GLY A 63 20.36 26.92 15.32
C GLY A 63 19.73 27.71 16.47
N ASN A 64 20.46 28.63 17.00
CA ASN A 64 20.13 29.45 18.19
C ASN A 64 19.08 30.55 17.92
N ASP A 65 18.31 30.45 16.87
CA ASP A 65 17.35 31.47 16.47
C ASP A 65 15.92 30.92 16.62
N VAL A 66 15.33 31.21 17.77
CA VAL A 66 14.04 30.67 18.14
C VAL A 66 13.06 31.79 18.40
N ASP A 67 12.25 32.04 17.43
CA ASP A 67 11.00 32.74 17.61
C ASP A 67 9.85 31.81 17.21
N ASP A 68 9.68 30.72 17.94
CA ASP A 68 8.53 29.86 17.70
C ASP A 68 7.96 29.28 18.99
N THR A 69 6.78 29.76 19.33
CA THR A 69 5.92 29.35 20.44
C THR A 69 5.16 28.05 20.14
N SER A 70 5.79 27.08 19.43
CA SER A 70 5.18 25.78 19.17
C SER A 70 5.16 24.91 20.44
N PRO A 71 4.01 24.29 20.78
CA PRO A 71 3.91 23.38 21.95
C PRO A 71 4.88 22.22 21.90
N THR A 72 5.30 21.79 20.73
CA THR A 72 6.27 20.72 20.51
C THR A 72 7.65 21.11 21.04
N TYR A 73 7.99 22.37 21.03
CA TYR A 73 9.25 22.90 21.51
C TYR A 73 9.41 22.75 23.03
N LYS A 74 8.33 22.98 23.79
CA LYS A 74 8.34 22.83 25.25
C LYS A 74 8.60 21.40 25.72
N ILE A 75 8.11 20.41 24.99
CA ILE A 75 8.33 18.99 25.30
C ILE A 75 9.80 18.61 25.09
N LEU A 76 10.47 19.26 24.15
CA LEU A 76 11.89 19.01 23.84
C LEU A 76 12.85 19.70 24.84
N GLU A 77 12.42 20.80 25.50
CA GLU A 77 13.22 21.51 26.50
C GLU A 77 13.28 20.81 27.88
N GLU A 78 12.23 20.09 28.28
CA GLU A 78 12.08 19.55 29.63
C GLU A 78 12.71 18.15 29.83
N GLY A 79 13.14 17.50 28.78
CA GLY A 79 13.73 16.18 28.87
C GLY A 79 15.18 16.15 28.36
N SER A 80 15.86 15.06 28.55
CA SER A 80 17.15 14.77 27.93
C SER A 80 17.12 15.12 26.43
N ALA A 81 17.50 16.34 26.08
CA ALA A 81 17.39 16.91 24.72
C ALA A 81 18.05 16.04 23.65
N THR A 82 19.08 15.30 23.99
CA THR A 82 19.80 14.37 23.12
C THR A 82 18.94 13.15 22.78
N GLN A 83 18.26 12.54 23.75
CA GLN A 83 17.40 11.37 23.53
C GLN A 83 16.19 11.72 22.67
N SER A 84 15.56 12.86 22.92
CA SER A 84 14.45 13.36 22.10
C SER A 84 14.87 13.66 20.67
N LYS A 85 16.08 14.17 20.46
CA LYS A 85 16.65 14.39 19.14
C LYS A 85 16.87 13.08 18.39
N GLU A 86 17.43 12.04 19.04
CA GLU A 86 17.60 10.72 18.46
C GLU A 86 16.28 10.06 18.07
N GLU A 87 15.27 10.14 18.95
CA GLU A 87 13.93 9.64 18.67
C GLU A 87 13.30 10.34 17.46
N LEU A 88 13.46 11.66 17.37
CA LEU A 88 12.95 12.43 16.24
C LEU A 88 13.68 12.09 14.93
N ILE A 89 14.99 11.87 14.96
CA ILE A 89 15.76 11.39 13.81
C ILE A 89 15.26 10.01 13.35
N GLN A 90 15.02 9.09 14.29
CA GLN A 90 14.48 7.78 13.95
C GLN A 90 13.08 7.86 13.35
N LEU A 91 12.23 8.74 13.90
CA LEU A 91 10.89 8.97 13.38
C LEU A 91 10.93 9.57 11.98
N ALA A 92 11.78 10.57 11.74
CA ALA A 92 12.01 11.15 10.42
C ALA A 92 12.51 10.11 9.42
N GLY A 93 13.41 9.22 9.85
CA GLY A 93 13.88 8.09 9.02
C GLY A 93 12.78 7.11 8.63
N ARG A 94 11.86 6.79 9.55
CA ARG A 94 10.68 5.96 9.24
C ARG A 94 9.73 6.67 8.28
N GLN A 95 9.53 7.97 8.49
CA GLN A 95 8.66 8.78 7.63
C GLN A 95 9.23 8.85 6.21
N GLN A 96 10.54 9.00 6.07
CA GLN A 96 11.20 8.98 4.76
C GLN A 96 11.02 7.64 4.05
N LYS A 97 11.14 6.53 4.76
CA LYS A 97 10.89 5.19 4.19
C LYS A 97 9.44 5.03 3.75
N PHE A 98 8.51 5.58 4.51
CA PHE A 98 7.08 5.58 4.17
C PHE A 98 6.81 6.39 2.90
N ILE A 99 7.39 7.59 2.77
CA ILE A 99 7.32 8.43 1.58
C ILE A 99 7.87 7.68 0.36
N ASN A 100 9.05 7.09 0.48
CA ASN A 100 9.66 6.31 -0.61
C ASN A 100 8.78 5.12 -1.01
N GLY A 101 8.14 4.47 -0.04
CA GLY A 101 7.19 3.39 -0.30
C GLY A 101 5.95 3.85 -1.07
N LEU A 102 5.40 5.02 -0.74
CA LEU A 102 4.27 5.60 -1.45
C LEU A 102 4.63 6.05 -2.87
N GLU A 103 5.80 6.64 -3.06
CA GLU A 103 6.30 7.03 -4.39
C GLU A 103 6.52 5.80 -5.27
N ALA A 104 7.10 4.73 -4.73
CA ALA A 104 7.24 3.46 -5.43
C ALA A 104 5.88 2.83 -5.78
N ALA A 105 4.87 3.00 -4.93
CA ALA A 105 3.52 2.56 -5.21
C ALA A 105 2.90 3.31 -6.41
N LEU A 106 3.11 4.61 -6.51
CA LEU A 106 2.68 5.40 -7.68
C LEU A 106 3.33 4.92 -8.98
N VAL A 107 4.62 4.62 -8.95
CA VAL A 107 5.33 4.05 -10.11
C VAL A 107 4.72 2.71 -10.52
N ARG A 108 4.39 1.86 -9.55
CA ARG A 108 3.72 0.57 -9.84
C ARG A 108 2.33 0.76 -10.44
N ILE A 109 1.59 1.79 -10.04
CA ILE A 109 0.30 2.12 -10.65
C ILE A 109 0.48 2.50 -12.11
N GLU A 110 1.45 3.32 -12.44
CA GLU A 110 1.76 3.70 -13.81
C GLU A 110 2.17 2.51 -14.67
N ASN A 111 2.93 1.59 -14.10
CA ASN A 111 3.34 0.33 -14.75
C ASN A 111 2.24 -0.75 -14.74
N LYS A 112 1.07 -0.47 -14.12
CA LYS A 112 -0.04 -1.42 -13.96
C LYS A 112 0.31 -2.70 -13.20
N THR A 113 1.32 -2.63 -12.33
CA THR A 113 1.77 -3.73 -11.47
C THR A 113 1.39 -3.54 -10.01
N TYR A 114 0.62 -2.50 -9.69
CA TYR A 114 0.19 -2.20 -8.34
C TYR A 114 -0.78 -3.26 -7.81
N GLY A 115 -0.64 -3.57 -6.52
CA GLY A 115 -1.54 -4.49 -5.83
C GLY A 115 -1.28 -5.97 -6.11
N ILE A 116 -0.17 -6.31 -6.74
CA ILE A 116 0.24 -7.69 -6.99
C ILE A 116 1.25 -8.11 -5.91
N ASP A 117 1.00 -9.22 -5.26
CA ASP A 117 1.92 -9.79 -4.27
C ASP A 117 3.20 -10.26 -4.93
N ARG A 118 4.35 -9.82 -4.42
CA ARG A 118 5.67 -10.15 -4.97
C ARG A 118 6.05 -11.63 -4.84
N ILE A 119 5.45 -12.34 -3.90
CA ILE A 119 5.79 -13.75 -3.62
C ILE A 119 4.84 -14.67 -4.38
N THR A 120 3.54 -14.45 -4.26
CA THR A 120 2.52 -15.35 -4.81
C THR A 120 2.03 -14.94 -6.20
N GLY A 121 2.27 -13.70 -6.62
CA GLY A 121 1.72 -13.14 -7.85
C GLY A 121 0.21 -12.91 -7.83
N LYS A 122 -0.45 -13.16 -6.70
CA LYS A 122 -1.89 -12.94 -6.52
C LYS A 122 -2.18 -11.49 -6.15
N LEU A 123 -3.42 -11.07 -6.37
CA LEU A 123 -3.84 -9.74 -5.96
C LEU A 123 -3.89 -9.60 -4.44
N ILE A 124 -3.38 -8.50 -3.94
CA ILE A 124 -3.52 -8.10 -2.55
C ILE A 124 -4.96 -7.57 -2.36
N PRO A 125 -5.67 -7.96 -1.29
CA PRO A 125 -7.02 -7.46 -1.02
C PRO A 125 -7.08 -5.93 -0.97
N LYS A 126 -8.14 -5.35 -1.55
CA LYS A 126 -8.35 -3.89 -1.56
C LYS A 126 -8.34 -3.27 -0.16
N GLU A 127 -8.91 -3.96 0.81
CA GLU A 127 -8.95 -3.53 2.21
C GLU A 127 -7.55 -3.31 2.77
N ARG A 128 -6.64 -4.23 2.47
CA ARG A 128 -5.25 -4.09 2.86
C ARG A 128 -4.57 -2.93 2.15
N LEU A 129 -4.84 -2.72 0.87
CA LEU A 129 -4.27 -1.62 0.10
C LEU A 129 -4.81 -0.25 0.55
N ARG A 130 -6.06 -0.18 1.00
CA ARG A 130 -6.62 1.04 1.60
C ARG A 130 -5.98 1.37 2.95
N ALA A 131 -5.73 0.35 3.76
CA ALA A 131 -5.05 0.50 5.04
C ALA A 131 -3.55 0.79 4.86
N VAL A 132 -2.89 0.06 3.98
CA VAL A 132 -1.45 0.14 3.71
C VAL A 132 -1.21 0.26 2.21
N PRO A 133 -1.30 1.46 1.64
CA PRO A 133 -1.24 1.65 0.18
C PRO A 133 0.09 1.24 -0.46
N HIS A 134 1.18 1.28 0.28
CA HIS A 134 2.51 0.87 -0.19
C HIS A 134 2.79 -0.63 -0.01
N ALA A 135 1.79 -1.43 0.39
CA ALA A 135 1.96 -2.86 0.60
C ALA A 135 2.35 -3.57 -0.70
N THR A 136 3.34 -4.44 -0.60
CA THR A 136 3.82 -5.30 -1.69
C THR A 136 3.59 -6.79 -1.42
N LEU A 137 3.11 -7.11 -0.24
CA LEU A 137 2.83 -8.47 0.23
C LEU A 137 1.42 -8.55 0.81
N SER A 138 0.76 -9.67 0.58
CA SER A 138 -0.46 -10.03 1.30
C SER A 138 -0.17 -10.31 2.78
N VAL A 139 -1.20 -10.41 3.60
CA VAL A 139 -1.05 -10.74 5.02
C VAL A 139 -0.41 -12.12 5.17
N GLU A 140 -0.87 -13.08 4.39
CA GLU A 140 -0.39 -14.45 4.38
C GLU A 140 1.10 -14.54 4.00
N SER A 141 1.49 -13.88 2.92
CA SER A 141 2.88 -13.82 2.48
C SER A 141 3.80 -13.17 3.50
N LYS A 142 3.30 -12.14 4.20
CA LYS A 142 4.06 -11.48 5.26
C LYS A 142 4.25 -12.37 6.50
N GLN A 143 3.22 -13.14 6.86
CA GLN A 143 3.30 -14.07 8.00
C GLN A 143 4.25 -15.24 7.70
N ASN A 144 4.19 -15.80 6.49
CA ASN A 144 5.05 -16.89 6.07
C ASN A 144 6.54 -16.48 6.02
N ARG A 145 6.82 -15.22 5.70
CA ARG A 145 8.19 -14.69 5.70
C ARG A 145 8.79 -14.55 7.11
N LYS A 146 7.96 -14.47 8.14
CA LYS A 146 8.43 -14.34 9.52
C LYS A 146 8.77 -15.68 10.20
N ARG A 147 8.40 -16.78 9.58
CA ARG A 147 8.74 -18.12 10.01
C ARG A 147 10.04 -18.58 9.36
#